data_3f758c42100d623abca10832ee4cbb25
#
_entry.id   3f758c42100d623abca10832ee4cbb25
#
_cell.length_a   1.000
_cell.length_b   1.000
_cell.length_c   1.000
_cell.angle_alpha   90.00
_cell.angle_beta   90.00
_cell.angle_gamma   90.00
#
_symmetry.space_group_name_H-M   'P 1'
#
loop_
_entity.id
_entity.type
_entity.pdbx_description
1 polymer ?
#
loop_
_entity_poly.entity_id
_entity_poly.type
_entity_poly.pdbx_seq_one_letter_code
_entity_poly.pdbx_strand_id
1 'polypeptide(L)'
;QERLAKRLTDNTFADFVCFQNSGTEATEASIKIARKYFHKIGKPEKNRIITFKGAFHGRTLAALFAASNPKHTEGFGPKVDGFDQVPFADHEAIKKAINKNTAAIMIETIMGEGGIKIVPDFCLKGLRELCDDHGILLILDEVQSAYRTGNFFAFETSGIKPDIVPIAKGIVGGFPLGACLVTKKVSVGMTAGTHGSTFGGNP
;
A
#
# COMPACT_ATOMS: atom_id res chain seq x y z
N GLN A 1 -13.81 16.72 4.61
CA GLN A 1 -12.87 16.12 3.65
C GLN A 1 -11.74 17.06 3.28
N GLU A 2 -12.03 18.22 2.65
CA GLU A 2 -11.05 19.19 2.14
C GLU A 2 -10.01 19.62 3.18
N ARG A 3 -10.44 20.01 4.39
CA ARG A 3 -9.53 20.39 5.48
C ARG A 3 -8.58 19.27 5.90
N LEU A 4 -9.06 18.03 5.94
CA LEU A 4 -8.22 16.88 6.28
C LEU A 4 -7.26 16.53 5.13
N ALA A 5 -7.75 16.53 3.88
CA ALA A 5 -6.91 16.32 2.71
C ALA A 5 -5.77 17.34 2.66
N LYS A 6 -6.10 18.65 2.84
CA LYS A 6 -5.09 19.70 2.88
C LYS A 6 -4.07 19.50 4.00
N ARG A 7 -4.50 19.12 5.21
CA ARG A 7 -3.56 18.83 6.31
C ARG A 7 -2.63 17.68 5.99
N LEU A 8 -3.15 16.62 5.34
CA LEU A 8 -2.34 15.47 4.95
C LEU A 8 -1.33 15.85 3.87
N THR A 9 -1.75 16.56 2.82
CA THR A 9 -0.83 16.97 1.74
C THR A 9 0.18 18.03 2.17
N ASP A 10 -0.20 18.96 3.04
CA ASP A 10 0.72 20.00 3.52
C ASP A 10 1.83 19.45 4.46
N ASN A 11 1.60 18.30 5.11
CA ASN A 11 2.49 17.77 6.17
C ASN A 11 3.10 16.42 5.84
N THR A 12 2.85 15.84 4.66
CA THR A 12 3.38 14.53 4.27
C THR A 12 3.97 14.56 2.85
N PHE A 13 4.44 13.41 2.39
CA PHE A 13 4.97 13.23 1.04
C PHE A 13 3.90 13.34 -0.07
N ALA A 14 2.62 13.22 0.29
CA ALA A 14 1.52 13.01 -0.65
C ALA A 14 1.07 14.32 -1.33
N ASP A 15 0.77 14.22 -2.61
CA ASP A 15 0.13 15.29 -3.37
C ASP A 15 -1.40 15.14 -3.40
N PHE A 16 -1.92 13.91 -3.24
CA PHE A 16 -3.35 13.61 -3.28
C PHE A 16 -3.74 12.58 -2.23
N VAL A 17 -5.00 12.67 -1.80
CA VAL A 17 -5.62 11.78 -0.81
C VAL A 17 -6.94 11.26 -1.35
N CYS A 18 -7.15 9.95 -1.28
CA CYS A 18 -8.42 9.29 -1.59
C CYS A 18 -9.00 8.73 -0.30
N PHE A 19 -10.10 9.30 0.18
CA PHE A 19 -10.76 8.85 1.41
C PHE A 19 -11.60 7.59 1.20
N GLN A 20 -11.54 6.72 2.20
CA GLN A 20 -12.25 5.45 2.30
C GLN A 20 -12.88 5.31 3.70
N ASN A 21 -13.55 4.19 3.98
CA ASN A 21 -14.16 3.96 5.30
C ASN A 21 -13.33 3.05 6.22
N SER A 22 -12.34 2.38 5.67
CA SER A 22 -11.57 1.35 6.40
C SER A 22 -10.16 1.16 5.83
N GLY A 23 -9.30 0.48 6.59
CA GLY A 23 -7.96 0.13 6.14
C GLY A 23 -7.95 -0.82 4.95
N THR A 24 -8.86 -1.80 4.93
CA THR A 24 -8.94 -2.72 3.80
C THR A 24 -9.35 -2.02 2.50
N GLU A 25 -10.26 -1.03 2.57
CA GLU A 25 -10.61 -0.22 1.39
C GLU A 25 -9.46 0.68 0.93
N ALA A 26 -8.68 1.24 1.87
CA ALA A 26 -7.48 2.00 1.55
C ALA A 26 -6.41 1.11 0.87
N THR A 27 -6.27 -0.15 1.32
CA THR A 27 -5.42 -1.15 0.69
C THR A 27 -5.91 -1.51 -0.72
N GLU A 28 -7.20 -1.78 -0.90
CA GLU A 28 -7.80 -2.04 -2.22
C GLU A 28 -7.56 -0.86 -3.17
N ALA A 29 -7.73 0.38 -2.67
CA ALA A 29 -7.42 1.58 -3.45
C ALA A 29 -5.94 1.59 -3.87
N SER A 30 -5.00 1.28 -2.97
CA SER A 30 -3.56 1.26 -3.27
C SER A 30 -3.21 0.25 -4.37
N ILE A 31 -3.77 -0.97 -4.31
CA ILE A 31 -3.62 -2.02 -5.33
C ILE A 31 -4.16 -1.54 -6.69
N LYS A 32 -5.36 -0.97 -6.70
CA LYS A 32 -6.02 -0.45 -7.90
C LYS A 32 -5.26 0.72 -8.51
N ILE A 33 -4.78 1.66 -7.71
CA ILE A 33 -3.99 2.81 -8.15
C ILE A 33 -2.70 2.34 -8.82
N ALA A 34 -1.96 1.42 -8.20
CA ALA A 34 -0.73 0.88 -8.76
C ALA A 34 -0.94 0.24 -10.13
N ARG A 35 -1.95 -0.63 -10.26
CA ARG A 35 -2.29 -1.28 -11.54
C ARG A 35 -2.76 -0.26 -12.58
N LYS A 36 -3.61 0.68 -12.19
CA LYS A 36 -4.18 1.70 -13.09
C LYS A 36 -3.13 2.68 -13.59
N TYR A 37 -2.14 3.02 -12.75
CA TYR A 37 -1.00 3.82 -13.15
C TYR A 37 -0.27 3.20 -14.35
N PHE A 38 0.13 1.93 -14.26
CA PHE A 38 0.84 1.25 -15.33
C PHE A 38 0.00 1.09 -16.59
N HIS A 39 -1.29 0.79 -16.44
CA HIS A 39 -2.22 0.77 -17.57
C HIS A 39 -2.25 2.14 -18.27
N LYS A 40 -2.31 3.23 -17.51
CA LYS A 40 -2.40 4.61 -18.05
C LYS A 40 -1.13 5.02 -18.82
N ILE A 41 0.03 4.59 -18.35
CA ILE A 41 1.31 4.89 -19.02
C ILE A 41 1.69 3.88 -20.13
N GLY A 42 0.74 3.07 -20.57
CA GLY A 42 0.94 2.13 -21.71
C GLY A 42 1.71 0.85 -21.37
N LYS A 43 1.73 0.45 -20.09
CA LYS A 43 2.38 -0.78 -19.60
C LYS A 43 1.39 -1.69 -18.85
N PRO A 44 0.26 -2.09 -19.49
CA PRO A 44 -0.82 -2.85 -18.80
C PRO A 44 -0.38 -4.23 -18.31
N GLU A 45 0.70 -4.77 -18.84
CA GLU A 45 1.31 -6.02 -18.37
C GLU A 45 1.88 -5.91 -16.95
N LYS A 46 2.27 -4.71 -16.50
CA LYS A 46 2.71 -4.44 -15.13
C LYS A 46 1.51 -4.35 -14.20
N ASN A 47 1.06 -5.48 -13.67
CA ASN A 47 -0.13 -5.59 -12.82
C ASN A 47 0.05 -6.52 -11.60
N ARG A 48 1.23 -7.11 -11.44
CA ARG A 48 1.55 -7.96 -10.29
C ARG A 48 2.21 -7.17 -9.17
N ILE A 49 1.91 -7.52 -7.93
CA ILE A 49 2.43 -6.85 -6.74
C ILE A 49 3.18 -7.88 -5.90
N ILE A 50 4.43 -7.59 -5.58
CA ILE A 50 5.20 -8.40 -4.63
C ILE A 50 4.74 -8.06 -3.22
N THR A 51 4.41 -9.09 -2.45
CA THR A 51 3.97 -9.00 -1.05
C THR A 51 4.76 -9.97 -0.17
N PHE A 52 4.59 -9.91 1.15
CA PHE A 52 5.43 -10.66 2.08
C PHE A 52 4.63 -11.68 2.89
N LYS A 53 5.20 -12.87 3.08
CA LYS A 53 4.62 -13.89 3.97
C LYS A 53 4.50 -13.36 5.39
N GLY A 54 3.33 -13.56 5.99
CA GLY A 54 3.04 -13.06 7.33
C GLY A 54 2.50 -11.64 7.38
N ALA A 55 2.31 -10.97 6.23
CA ALA A 55 1.67 -9.67 6.16
C ALA A 55 0.16 -9.73 6.44
N PHE A 56 -0.40 -8.58 6.79
CA PHE A 56 -1.84 -8.38 6.92
C PHE A 56 -2.26 -7.08 6.23
N HIS A 57 -3.05 -7.19 5.18
CA HIS A 57 -3.48 -6.04 4.37
C HIS A 57 -4.99 -5.80 4.38
N GLY A 58 -5.76 -6.62 5.10
CA GLY A 58 -7.21 -6.52 5.19
C GLY A 58 -7.94 -7.83 4.92
N ARG A 59 -9.28 -7.76 4.84
CA ARG A 59 -10.17 -8.92 4.73
C ARG A 59 -11.03 -8.95 3.46
N THR A 60 -10.92 -7.97 2.57
CA THR A 60 -11.47 -8.08 1.21
C THR A 60 -10.66 -9.08 0.39
N LEU A 61 -11.24 -9.63 -0.68
CA LEU A 61 -10.60 -10.74 -1.41
C LEU A 61 -9.19 -10.39 -1.92
N ALA A 62 -8.98 -9.21 -2.51
CA ALA A 62 -7.64 -8.86 -2.99
C ALA A 62 -6.65 -8.64 -1.83
N ALA A 63 -7.05 -7.91 -0.78
CA ALA A 63 -6.21 -7.71 0.40
C ALA A 63 -5.89 -9.03 1.13
N LEU A 64 -6.87 -9.94 1.19
CA LEU A 64 -6.75 -11.26 1.79
C LEU A 64 -5.71 -12.11 1.05
N PHE A 65 -5.79 -12.15 -0.28
CA PHE A 65 -4.84 -12.93 -1.09
C PHE A 65 -3.50 -12.22 -1.30
N ALA A 66 -3.42 -10.92 -1.10
CA ALA A 66 -2.14 -10.22 -0.99
C ALA A 66 -1.35 -10.70 0.25
N ALA A 67 -2.01 -10.88 1.38
CA ALA A 67 -1.42 -11.43 2.61
C ALA A 67 -1.24 -12.95 2.56
N SER A 68 -2.19 -13.68 1.95
CA SER A 68 -2.20 -15.14 1.74
C SER A 68 -1.91 -16.00 2.99
N ASN A 69 -2.38 -15.56 4.13
CA ASN A 69 -2.33 -16.39 5.34
C ASN A 69 -3.32 -17.55 5.20
N PRO A 70 -2.89 -18.83 5.24
CA PRO A 70 -3.79 -19.98 5.06
C PRO A 70 -5.01 -19.95 5.98
N LYS A 71 -4.84 -19.53 7.24
CA LYS A 71 -5.95 -19.41 8.22
C LYS A 71 -7.02 -18.39 7.80
N HIS A 72 -6.67 -17.46 6.93
CA HIS A 72 -7.58 -16.41 6.49
C HIS A 72 -8.15 -16.67 5.09
N THR A 73 -7.47 -17.48 4.27
CA THR A 73 -7.84 -17.71 2.85
C THR A 73 -8.60 -18.99 2.63
N GLU A 74 -8.55 -19.93 3.58
CA GLU A 74 -9.26 -21.21 3.50
C GLU A 74 -10.75 -20.99 3.30
N GLY A 75 -11.33 -21.66 2.30
CA GLY A 75 -12.75 -21.58 1.96
C GLY A 75 -13.19 -20.35 1.16
N PHE A 76 -12.29 -19.38 0.91
CA PHE A 76 -12.61 -18.14 0.18
C PHE A 76 -12.09 -18.13 -1.27
N GLY A 77 -11.89 -19.32 -1.87
CA GLY A 77 -11.52 -19.43 -3.30
C GLY A 77 -12.64 -19.02 -4.26
N PRO A 78 -12.30 -18.83 -5.55
CA PRO A 78 -10.97 -18.97 -6.14
C PRO A 78 -10.01 -17.86 -5.72
N LYS A 79 -8.70 -18.16 -5.75
CA LYS A 79 -7.65 -17.18 -5.40
C LYS A 79 -7.68 -15.98 -6.34
N VAL A 80 -7.66 -14.78 -5.78
CA VAL A 80 -7.42 -13.56 -6.56
C VAL A 80 -5.95 -13.52 -6.96
N ASP A 81 -5.67 -13.54 -8.26
CA ASP A 81 -4.31 -13.49 -8.80
C ASP A 81 -3.73 -12.05 -8.83
N GLY A 82 -2.44 -11.99 -9.14
CA GLY A 82 -1.68 -10.75 -9.26
C GLY A 82 -0.84 -10.41 -8.04
N PHE A 83 -0.58 -11.38 -7.17
CA PHE A 83 0.29 -11.23 -6.01
C PHE A 83 1.40 -12.29 -6.01
N ASP A 84 2.65 -11.83 -5.89
CA ASP A 84 3.85 -12.66 -5.81
C ASP A 84 4.42 -12.58 -4.40
N GLN A 85 4.27 -13.67 -3.62
CA GLN A 85 4.65 -13.65 -2.21
C GLN A 85 6.07 -14.14 -1.99
N VAL A 86 6.83 -13.35 -1.26
CA VAL A 86 8.21 -13.66 -0.87
C VAL A 86 8.34 -13.78 0.65
N PRO A 87 9.34 -14.51 1.17
CA PRO A 87 9.65 -14.51 2.58
C PRO A 87 10.02 -13.09 3.06
N PHE A 88 9.66 -12.76 4.31
CA PHE A 88 10.09 -11.52 4.95
C PHE A 88 11.60 -11.55 5.20
N ALA A 89 12.29 -10.42 5.00
CA ALA A 89 13.74 -10.26 5.16
C ALA A 89 14.62 -11.09 4.20
N ASP A 90 14.06 -11.58 3.09
CA ASP A 90 14.82 -12.30 2.05
C ASP A 90 14.99 -11.41 0.81
N HIS A 91 16.10 -10.66 0.78
CA HIS A 91 16.42 -9.73 -0.31
C HIS A 91 16.62 -10.43 -1.65
N GLU A 92 17.17 -11.63 -1.67
CA GLU A 92 17.38 -12.39 -2.90
C GLU A 92 16.06 -12.92 -3.46
N ALA A 93 15.14 -13.33 -2.60
CA ALA A 93 13.80 -13.71 -3.03
C ALA A 93 13.05 -12.52 -3.66
N ILE A 94 13.19 -11.30 -3.09
CA ILE A 94 12.58 -10.09 -3.68
C ILE A 94 13.14 -9.85 -5.08
N LYS A 95 14.47 -9.82 -5.24
CA LYS A 95 15.13 -9.60 -6.54
C LYS A 95 14.69 -10.61 -7.59
N LYS A 96 14.61 -11.89 -7.21
CA LYS A 96 14.16 -12.98 -8.11
C LYS A 96 12.68 -12.90 -8.48
N ALA A 97 11.83 -12.33 -7.61
CA ALA A 97 10.40 -12.17 -7.87
C ALA A 97 10.11 -11.03 -8.85
N ILE A 98 10.99 -10.01 -8.92
CA ILE A 98 10.81 -8.88 -9.85
C ILE A 98 10.93 -9.40 -11.29
N ASN A 99 9.92 -9.09 -12.11
CA ASN A 99 9.88 -9.45 -13.52
C ASN A 99 9.15 -8.36 -14.32
N LYS A 100 9.03 -8.56 -15.63
CA LYS A 100 8.38 -7.59 -16.53
C LYS A 100 6.94 -7.22 -16.17
N ASN A 101 6.24 -8.08 -15.43
CA ASN A 101 4.86 -7.87 -15.03
C ASN A 101 4.73 -7.22 -13.63
N THR A 102 5.84 -7.00 -12.92
CA THR A 102 5.83 -6.41 -11.59
C THR A 102 5.48 -4.93 -11.68
N ALA A 103 4.42 -4.53 -10.98
CA ALA A 103 3.96 -3.16 -10.83
C ALA A 103 4.49 -2.51 -9.55
N ALA A 104 4.51 -3.24 -8.44
CA ALA A 104 4.85 -2.67 -7.14
C ALA A 104 5.41 -3.71 -6.18
N ILE A 105 6.11 -3.22 -5.16
CA ILE A 105 6.36 -3.93 -3.91
C ILE A 105 5.46 -3.31 -2.85
N MET A 106 4.74 -4.13 -2.08
CA MET A 106 3.86 -3.72 -1.00
C MET A 106 4.27 -4.38 0.30
N ILE A 107 4.55 -3.57 1.33
CA ILE A 107 5.01 -4.05 2.65
C ILE A 107 4.40 -3.19 3.76
N GLU A 108 4.08 -3.82 4.91
CA GLU A 108 3.83 -3.08 6.15
C GLU A 108 5.17 -2.56 6.70
N THR A 109 5.26 -1.28 7.03
CA THR A 109 6.47 -0.70 7.66
C THR A 109 6.76 -1.36 9.02
N ILE A 110 5.70 -1.71 9.74
CA ILE A 110 5.73 -2.55 10.94
C ILE A 110 4.68 -3.64 10.74
N MET A 111 5.12 -4.88 10.54
CA MET A 111 4.21 -6.02 10.37
C MET A 111 3.53 -6.34 11.70
N GLY A 112 2.26 -5.97 11.85
CA GLY A 112 1.51 -6.17 13.08
C GLY A 112 1.18 -7.65 13.33
N GLU A 113 0.34 -8.25 12.51
CA GLU A 113 -0.09 -9.65 12.59
C GLU A 113 1.05 -10.65 12.39
N GLY A 114 2.12 -10.23 11.73
CA GLY A 114 3.34 -11.02 11.51
C GLY A 114 4.26 -11.14 12.72
N GLY A 115 3.87 -10.59 13.89
CA GLY A 115 4.63 -10.67 15.15
C GLY A 115 5.41 -9.39 15.48
N ILE A 116 4.88 -8.23 15.13
CA ILE A 116 5.45 -6.88 15.41
C ILE A 116 6.89 -6.77 14.91
N LYS A 117 7.08 -7.04 13.62
CA LYS A 117 8.40 -6.98 12.98
C LYS A 117 8.58 -5.62 12.32
N ILE A 118 9.56 -4.87 12.79
CA ILE A 118 9.92 -3.57 12.23
C ILE A 118 10.81 -3.79 11.00
N VAL A 119 10.50 -3.11 9.90
CA VAL A 119 11.39 -3.06 8.74
C VAL A 119 12.47 -2.01 9.02
N PRO A 120 13.76 -2.39 9.10
CA PRO A 120 14.82 -1.42 9.36
C PRO A 120 14.95 -0.34 8.28
N ASP A 121 15.37 0.85 8.66
CA ASP A 121 15.51 2.00 7.74
C ASP A 121 16.37 1.68 6.51
N PHE A 122 17.47 0.93 6.69
CA PHE A 122 18.31 0.53 5.56
C PHE A 122 17.61 -0.43 4.59
N CYS A 123 16.69 -1.28 5.10
CA CYS A 123 15.86 -2.12 4.24
C CYS A 123 14.84 -1.29 3.46
N LEU A 124 14.21 -0.29 4.09
CA LEU A 124 13.29 0.62 3.41
C LEU A 124 14.00 1.41 2.30
N LYS A 125 15.23 1.89 2.57
CA LYS A 125 16.09 2.53 1.54
C LYS A 125 16.38 1.59 0.38
N GLY A 126 16.82 0.36 0.68
CA GLY A 126 17.08 -0.64 -0.36
C GLY A 126 15.84 -1.02 -1.17
N LEU A 127 14.65 -1.09 -0.56
CA LEU A 127 13.39 -1.29 -1.29
C LEU A 127 13.06 -0.11 -2.20
N ARG A 128 13.31 1.13 -1.76
CA ARG A 128 13.09 2.32 -2.60
C ARG A 128 14.03 2.31 -3.80
N GLU A 129 15.31 2.10 -3.59
CA GLU A 129 16.33 1.99 -4.65
C GLU A 129 15.96 0.89 -5.64
N LEU A 130 15.62 -0.29 -5.16
CA LEU A 130 15.19 -1.42 -5.99
C LEU A 130 13.95 -1.08 -6.84
N CYS A 131 12.98 -0.38 -6.26
CA CYS A 131 11.79 0.06 -7.00
C CYS A 131 12.15 1.09 -8.08
N ASP A 132 13.06 2.01 -7.79
CA ASP A 132 13.50 3.03 -8.74
C ASP A 132 14.29 2.39 -9.92
N ASP A 133 15.20 1.48 -9.63
CA ASP A 133 16.01 0.78 -10.64
C ASP A 133 15.15 -0.03 -11.62
N HIS A 134 14.08 -0.65 -11.13
CA HIS A 134 13.18 -1.46 -11.94
C HIS A 134 11.96 -0.69 -12.51
N GLY A 135 11.84 0.60 -12.17
CA GLY A 135 10.71 1.43 -12.59
C GLY A 135 9.37 0.84 -12.14
N ILE A 136 9.30 0.41 -10.88
CA ILE A 136 8.10 -0.11 -10.19
C ILE A 136 7.76 0.78 -8.99
N LEU A 137 6.59 0.60 -8.40
CA LEU A 137 6.11 1.44 -7.30
C LEU A 137 6.42 0.83 -5.93
N LEU A 138 6.62 1.69 -4.93
CA LEU A 138 6.71 1.30 -3.52
C LEU A 138 5.41 1.67 -2.80
N ILE A 139 4.72 0.67 -2.26
CA ILE A 139 3.54 0.81 -1.42
C ILE A 139 3.93 0.48 0.02
N LEU A 140 3.83 1.44 0.92
CA LEU A 140 4.05 1.22 2.35
C LEU A 140 2.71 1.21 3.08
N ASP A 141 2.30 0.05 3.56
CA ASP A 141 1.07 -0.09 4.34
C ASP A 141 1.31 0.41 5.77
N GLU A 142 0.77 1.58 6.05
CA GLU A 142 0.83 2.25 7.35
C GLU A 142 -0.52 2.22 8.09
N VAL A 143 -1.44 1.34 7.68
CA VAL A 143 -2.74 1.20 8.35
C VAL A 143 -2.60 0.94 9.84
N GLN A 144 -1.56 0.20 10.25
CA GLN A 144 -1.30 -0.11 11.64
C GLN A 144 -0.37 0.90 12.32
N SER A 145 0.60 1.47 11.61
CA SER A 145 1.72 2.21 12.17
C SER A 145 1.57 3.73 12.13
N ALA A 146 0.77 4.26 11.19
CA ALA A 146 0.55 5.70 11.08
C ALA A 146 0.05 6.32 12.40
N TYR A 147 0.63 7.45 12.79
CA TYR A 147 0.34 8.23 14.02
C TYR A 147 0.63 7.48 15.34
N ARG A 148 1.36 6.37 15.32
CA ARG A 148 1.63 5.56 16.51
C ARG A 148 3.09 5.55 16.94
N THR A 149 4.00 6.07 16.11
CA THR A 149 5.45 6.01 16.31
C THR A 149 6.07 7.34 16.73
N GLY A 150 5.27 8.36 16.95
CA GLY A 150 5.75 9.72 17.21
C GLY A 150 5.91 10.57 15.95
N ASN A 151 5.84 9.95 14.77
CA ASN A 151 5.84 10.59 13.45
C ASN A 151 4.48 10.40 12.77
N PHE A 152 4.22 11.09 11.67
CA PHE A 152 3.04 10.80 10.84
C PHE A 152 3.08 9.37 10.34
N PHE A 153 4.24 8.92 9.85
CA PHE A 153 4.44 7.55 9.36
C PHE A 153 5.70 6.93 9.95
N ALA A 154 5.68 5.60 10.14
CA ALA A 154 6.83 4.90 10.67
C ALA A 154 8.04 4.95 9.73
N PHE A 155 7.84 5.04 8.41
CA PHE A 155 8.94 5.12 7.44
C PHE A 155 9.70 6.45 7.44
N GLU A 156 9.19 7.53 8.07
CA GLU A 156 9.81 8.86 7.98
C GLU A 156 11.24 8.89 8.51
N THR A 157 11.58 8.06 9.49
CA THR A 157 12.94 7.91 10.01
C THR A 157 13.93 7.48 8.94
N SER A 158 13.48 6.72 7.95
CA SER A 158 14.32 6.27 6.84
C SER A 158 14.68 7.37 5.82
N GLY A 159 13.91 8.47 5.80
CA GLY A 159 14.08 9.57 4.85
C GLY A 159 13.65 9.26 3.40
N ILE A 160 13.03 8.10 3.14
CA ILE A 160 12.54 7.75 1.81
C ILE A 160 11.17 8.39 1.52
N LYS A 161 10.79 8.41 0.23
CA LYS A 161 9.43 8.76 -0.22
C LYS A 161 8.81 7.56 -0.95
N PRO A 162 7.75 6.95 -0.40
CA PRO A 162 6.97 5.94 -1.12
C PRO A 162 6.13 6.58 -2.23
N ASP A 163 5.59 5.75 -3.11
CA ASP A 163 4.65 6.20 -4.14
C ASP A 163 3.20 6.22 -3.63
N ILE A 164 2.84 5.25 -2.77
CA ILE A 164 1.47 5.04 -2.26
C ILE A 164 1.54 4.61 -0.79
N VAL A 165 0.66 5.19 0.05
CA VAL A 165 0.53 4.82 1.47
C VAL A 165 -0.93 4.71 1.86
N PRO A 166 -1.49 3.52 2.06
CA PRO A 166 -2.77 3.34 2.72
C PRO A 166 -2.65 3.56 4.23
N ILE A 167 -3.61 4.27 4.82
CA ILE A 167 -3.72 4.57 6.26
C ILE A 167 -5.14 4.38 6.77
N ALA A 168 -5.29 4.06 8.04
CA ALA A 168 -6.56 3.99 8.76
C ALA A 168 -6.30 3.97 10.28
N LYS A 169 -7.13 3.30 11.05
CA LYS A 169 -6.96 3.08 12.50
C LYS A 169 -6.55 4.33 13.28
N GLY A 170 -5.25 4.60 13.42
CA GLY A 170 -4.71 5.72 14.20
C GLY A 170 -5.17 7.11 13.75
N ILE A 171 -5.50 7.29 12.49
CA ILE A 171 -5.93 8.59 11.94
C ILE A 171 -7.33 9.02 12.41
N VAL A 172 -8.17 8.08 12.86
CA VAL A 172 -9.63 8.30 12.86
C VAL A 172 -10.24 8.75 14.19
N GLY A 173 -9.59 8.64 15.31
CA GLY A 173 -10.12 9.12 16.58
C GLY A 173 -11.54 8.61 16.95
N GLY A 174 -11.93 7.42 16.46
CA GLY A 174 -13.22 6.80 16.74
C GLY A 174 -14.24 6.83 15.58
N PHE A 175 -13.95 7.49 14.48
CA PHE A 175 -14.83 7.52 13.28
C PHE A 175 -14.35 6.52 12.21
N PRO A 176 -15.23 5.81 11.49
CA PRO A 176 -14.81 4.91 10.40
C PRO A 176 -14.19 5.70 9.24
N LEU A 177 -12.88 5.60 9.09
CA LEU A 177 -12.15 6.27 8.02
C LEU A 177 -10.91 5.45 7.64
N GLY A 178 -10.62 5.42 6.37
CA GLY A 178 -9.34 5.07 5.78
C GLY A 178 -8.96 6.10 4.74
N ALA A 179 -7.72 6.14 4.35
CA ALA A 179 -7.29 6.99 3.25
C ALA A 179 -6.12 6.33 2.51
N CYS A 180 -6.03 6.59 1.21
CA CYS A 180 -4.89 6.21 0.40
C CYS A 180 -4.19 7.50 -0.06
N LEU A 181 -2.95 7.69 0.36
CA LEU A 181 -2.12 8.83 0.05
C LEU A 181 -1.22 8.49 -1.14
N VAL A 182 -1.11 9.40 -2.11
CA VAL A 182 -0.37 9.13 -3.34
C VAL A 182 0.42 10.35 -3.81
N THR A 183 1.54 10.08 -4.50
CA THR A 183 2.29 11.11 -5.22
C THR A 183 1.56 11.52 -6.50
N LYS A 184 1.84 12.72 -7.00
CA LYS A 184 1.36 13.22 -8.29
C LYS A 184 1.68 12.27 -9.45
N LYS A 185 2.84 11.62 -9.40
CA LYS A 185 3.26 10.62 -10.39
C LYS A 185 2.21 9.54 -10.60
N VAL A 186 1.74 8.91 -9.54
CA VAL A 186 0.81 7.75 -9.65
C VAL A 186 -0.65 8.16 -9.78
N SER A 187 -1.00 9.38 -9.40
CA SER A 187 -2.38 9.89 -9.47
C SER A 187 -2.92 9.98 -10.90
N VAL A 188 -2.06 10.05 -11.90
CA VAL A 188 -2.46 10.20 -13.33
C VAL A 188 -3.33 9.04 -13.86
N GLY A 189 -3.28 7.89 -13.20
CA GLY A 189 -4.15 6.75 -13.50
C GLY A 189 -5.58 6.92 -13.01
N MET A 190 -5.79 7.78 -12.01
CA MET A 190 -7.08 7.96 -11.34
C MET A 190 -7.84 9.14 -11.93
N THR A 191 -8.80 8.83 -12.76
CA THR A 191 -9.70 9.81 -13.38
C THR A 191 -11.12 9.63 -12.87
N ALA A 192 -12.01 10.60 -13.11
CA ALA A 192 -13.42 10.51 -12.71
C ALA A 192 -14.04 9.17 -13.13
N GLY A 193 -14.73 8.51 -12.21
CA GLY A 193 -15.39 7.22 -12.43
C GLY A 193 -14.51 5.97 -12.34
N THR A 194 -13.18 6.09 -12.15
CA THR A 194 -12.28 4.91 -12.07
C THR A 194 -12.32 4.21 -10.71
N HIS A 195 -12.62 4.93 -9.66
CA HIS A 195 -12.77 4.42 -8.29
C HIS A 195 -13.74 5.31 -7.53
N GLY A 196 -14.43 4.74 -6.55
CA GLY A 196 -15.37 5.46 -5.71
C GLY A 196 -15.66 4.71 -4.43
N SER A 197 -16.23 5.41 -3.48
CA SER A 197 -16.77 4.87 -2.24
C SER A 197 -18.04 5.61 -1.90
N THR A 198 -19.11 4.89 -1.57
CA THR A 198 -20.41 5.51 -1.24
C THR A 198 -20.30 6.43 -0.02
N PHE A 199 -19.58 5.99 1.00
CA PHE A 199 -19.45 6.72 2.27
C PHE A 199 -18.03 7.25 2.53
N GLY A 200 -17.07 6.98 1.66
CA GLY A 200 -15.70 7.44 1.82
C GLY A 200 -15.62 8.97 1.79
N GLY A 201 -15.14 9.53 2.90
CA GLY A 201 -15.06 10.98 3.07
C GLY A 201 -16.38 11.66 3.45
N ASN A 202 -17.37 10.94 3.96
CA ASN A 202 -18.57 11.53 4.57
C ASN A 202 -18.17 12.48 5.71
N PRO A 203 -18.97 13.58 5.93
CA PRO A 203 -18.80 14.50 7.05
C PRO A 203 -19.13 13.84 8.39
#